data_7675eb2cdd4af95fb1b9594fc97123af
#
_entry.id   7675eb2cdd4af95fb1b9594fc97123af
#
_cell.length_a   1.000
_cell.length_b   1.000
_cell.length_c   1.000
_cell.angle_alpha   90.00
_cell.angle_beta   90.00
_cell.angle_gamma   90.00
#
_symmetry.space_group_name_H-M   'P 1'
#
loop_
_entity.id
_entity.type
_entity.pdbx_description
1 polymer ?
#
loop_
_entity_poly.entity_id
_entity_poly.type
_entity_poly.pdbx_seq_one_letter_code
_entity_poly.pdbx_strand_id
1 'polypeptide(L)'
;MENLERYFIDQEEEIALLKDVNDNWNTDMTLAIEKAAIDYNCTNRQVLRMLPLDKLVDYFIYNKIIPNIKKYDFIEEHFNNNWLDSCGRE
;
A
#
# COMPACT_ATOMS: atom_id res chain seq x y z
N MET A 1 14.46 5.63 15.98
CA MET A 1 13.81 6.89 15.63
C MET A 1 14.13 7.34 14.22
N GLU A 2 15.32 7.05 13.78
CA GLU A 2 15.69 7.36 12.40
C GLU A 2 14.72 6.76 11.40
N ASN A 3 14.05 5.67 11.77
CA ASN A 3 13.14 5.01 10.85
C ASN A 3 11.86 5.79 10.62
N LEU A 4 11.56 6.78 11.45
CA LEU A 4 10.36 7.59 11.27
C LEU A 4 10.45 8.42 9.99
N GLU A 5 11.64 8.94 9.69
CA GLU A 5 11.82 9.70 8.46
C GLU A 5 11.64 8.82 7.23
N ARG A 6 12.05 7.56 7.34
CA ARG A 6 11.92 6.62 6.23
C ARG A 6 10.47 6.44 5.80
N TYR A 7 9.55 6.53 6.77
CA TYR A 7 8.14 6.25 6.50
C TYR A 7 7.30 7.49 6.37
N PHE A 8 7.93 8.66 6.37
CA PHE A 8 7.19 9.91 6.22
C PHE A 8 6.92 10.20 4.75
N ILE A 9 5.66 10.44 4.43
CA ILE A 9 5.24 10.79 3.09
C ILE A 9 4.46 12.08 3.19
N ASP A 10 4.92 13.14 2.53
CA ASP A 10 4.17 14.40 2.53
C ASP A 10 3.08 14.34 1.46
N GLN A 11 2.26 15.39 1.43
CA GLN A 11 1.09 15.40 0.58
C GLN A 11 1.43 15.33 -0.91
N GLU A 12 2.48 16.04 -1.32
CA GLU A 12 2.88 16.01 -2.72
C GLU A 12 3.40 14.65 -3.14
N GLU A 13 4.17 14.02 -2.26
CA GLU A 13 4.67 12.69 -2.52
C GLU A 13 3.52 11.68 -2.57
N GLU A 14 2.53 11.86 -1.72
CA GLU A 14 1.37 10.96 -1.73
C GLU A 14 0.65 11.03 -3.07
N ILE A 15 0.44 12.21 -3.60
CA ILE A 15 -0.22 12.39 -4.89
C ILE A 15 0.58 11.70 -5.99
N ALA A 16 1.89 11.91 -6.01
CA ALA A 16 2.76 11.28 -7.02
C ALA A 16 2.78 9.77 -6.86
N LEU A 17 2.85 9.30 -5.63
CA LEU A 17 2.85 7.87 -5.35
C LEU A 17 1.58 7.21 -5.85
N LEU A 18 0.43 7.81 -5.58
CA LEU A 18 -0.85 7.23 -6.00
C LEU A 18 -0.97 7.22 -7.52
N LYS A 19 -0.42 8.22 -8.19
CA LYS A 19 -0.41 8.22 -9.64
C LYS A 19 0.43 7.05 -10.17
N ASP A 20 1.60 6.82 -9.58
CA ASP A 20 2.46 5.72 -10.00
C ASP A 20 1.79 4.36 -9.75
N VAL A 21 1.13 4.22 -8.60
CA VAL A 21 0.39 2.99 -8.31
C VAL A 21 -0.69 2.78 -9.37
N ASN A 22 -1.43 3.84 -9.69
CA ASN A 22 -2.51 3.76 -10.65
C ASN A 22 -2.00 3.36 -12.05
N ASP A 23 -0.84 3.88 -12.43
CA ASP A 23 -0.27 3.58 -13.75
C ASP A 23 0.08 2.10 -13.91
N ASN A 24 0.40 1.42 -12.81
CA ASN A 24 0.80 0.01 -12.84
C ASN A 24 -0.28 -0.93 -12.32
N TRP A 25 -1.42 -0.39 -11.92
CA TRP A 25 -2.45 -1.14 -11.22
C TRP A 25 -2.99 -2.32 -12.03
N ASN A 26 -3.27 -2.09 -13.29
CA ASN A 26 -3.87 -3.10 -14.14
C ASN A 26 -2.90 -4.18 -14.57
N THR A 27 -1.60 -3.92 -14.44
CA THR A 27 -0.58 -4.89 -14.81
C THR A 27 -0.37 -5.90 -13.67
N ASP A 28 -0.14 -5.41 -12.45
CA ASP A 28 0.06 -6.26 -11.29
C ASP A 28 -0.12 -5.38 -10.04
N MET A 29 -1.22 -5.60 -9.33
CA MET A 29 -1.56 -4.79 -8.16
C MET A 29 -0.51 -4.88 -7.06
N THR A 30 -0.04 -6.09 -6.76
CA THR A 30 0.96 -6.29 -5.73
C THR A 30 2.27 -5.60 -6.10
N LEU A 31 2.69 -5.77 -7.33
CA LEU A 31 3.93 -5.13 -7.79
C LEU A 31 3.80 -3.62 -7.79
N ALA A 32 2.63 -3.09 -8.15
CA ALA A 32 2.40 -1.65 -8.12
C ALA A 32 2.60 -1.10 -6.70
N ILE A 33 2.08 -1.80 -5.71
CA ILE A 33 2.22 -1.40 -4.32
C ILE A 33 3.68 -1.47 -3.88
N GLU A 34 4.33 -2.59 -4.15
CA GLU A 34 5.72 -2.80 -3.74
C GLU A 34 6.66 -1.82 -4.41
N LYS A 35 6.46 -1.55 -5.69
CA LYS A 35 7.28 -0.61 -6.42
C LYS A 35 7.14 0.80 -5.85
N ALA A 36 5.92 1.20 -5.53
CA ALA A 36 5.69 2.49 -4.93
C ALA A 36 6.38 2.61 -3.58
N ALA A 37 6.31 1.55 -2.77
CA ALA A 37 6.97 1.55 -1.48
C ALA A 37 8.48 1.75 -1.63
N ILE A 38 9.09 1.08 -2.60
CA ILE A 38 10.52 1.23 -2.87
C ILE A 38 10.83 2.64 -3.35
N ASP A 39 10.08 3.12 -4.32
CA ASP A 39 10.38 4.41 -4.96
C ASP A 39 10.22 5.58 -4.01
N TYR A 40 9.29 5.49 -3.08
CA TYR A 40 9.00 6.57 -2.14
C TYR A 40 9.51 6.30 -0.73
N ASN A 41 10.25 5.19 -0.56
CA ASN A 41 10.93 4.85 0.68
C ASN A 41 9.96 4.77 1.86
N CYS A 42 8.91 4.02 1.68
CA CYS A 42 7.92 3.78 2.73
C CYS A 42 7.54 2.30 2.75
N THR A 43 6.64 1.93 3.66
CA THR A 43 6.26 0.53 3.79
C THR A 43 5.06 0.20 2.91
N ASN A 44 4.90 -1.10 2.63
CA ASN A 44 3.73 -1.57 1.90
C ASN A 44 2.44 -1.20 2.64
N ARG A 45 2.46 -1.25 3.99
CA ARG A 45 1.30 -0.84 4.79
C ARG A 45 0.93 0.61 4.51
N GLN A 46 1.93 1.48 4.45
CA GLN A 46 1.66 2.89 4.18
C GLN A 46 1.04 3.10 2.80
N VAL A 47 1.53 2.37 1.80
CA VAL A 47 0.94 2.46 0.47
C VAL A 47 -0.51 2.03 0.50
N LEU A 48 -0.80 0.89 1.15
CA LEU A 48 -2.18 0.41 1.24
C LEU A 48 -3.08 1.42 1.94
N ARG A 49 -2.60 2.05 3.01
CA ARG A 49 -3.40 3.02 3.75
C ARG A 49 -3.63 4.31 2.98
N MET A 50 -2.80 4.60 1.99
CA MET A 50 -2.98 5.77 1.14
C MET A 50 -3.94 5.51 -0.02
N LEU A 51 -4.21 4.25 -0.34
CA LEU A 51 -5.07 3.93 -1.48
C LEU A 51 -6.49 4.41 -1.23
N PRO A 52 -7.16 4.94 -2.27
CA PRO A 52 -8.60 5.20 -2.16
C PRO A 52 -9.35 3.91 -1.84
N LEU A 53 -10.50 4.05 -1.20
CA LEU A 53 -11.24 2.89 -0.74
C LEU A 53 -11.56 1.92 -1.86
N ASP A 54 -11.94 2.44 -3.03
CA ASP A 54 -12.29 1.59 -4.15
C ASP A 54 -11.10 0.74 -4.61
N LYS A 55 -9.90 1.31 -4.63
CA LYS A 55 -8.71 0.55 -5.00
C LYS A 55 -8.34 -0.46 -3.92
N LEU A 56 -8.49 -0.09 -2.67
CA LEU A 56 -8.19 -1.02 -1.58
C LEU A 56 -9.14 -2.21 -1.64
N VAL A 57 -10.41 -1.98 -1.91
CA VAL A 57 -11.39 -3.05 -2.08
C VAL A 57 -10.99 -3.93 -3.27
N ASP A 58 -10.59 -3.32 -4.39
CA ASP A 58 -10.14 -4.08 -5.56
C ASP A 58 -8.97 -4.99 -5.21
N TYR A 59 -8.04 -4.49 -4.42
CA TYR A 59 -6.88 -5.28 -4.04
C TYR A 59 -7.26 -6.44 -3.12
N PHE A 60 -8.23 -6.23 -2.24
CA PHE A 60 -8.72 -7.31 -1.39
C PHE A 60 -9.38 -8.39 -2.21
N ILE A 61 -10.22 -8.00 -3.18
CA ILE A 61 -10.87 -8.95 -4.07
C ILE A 61 -9.83 -9.70 -4.90
N TYR A 62 -8.80 -8.99 -5.38
CA TYR A 62 -7.70 -9.60 -6.11
C TYR A 62 -7.06 -10.72 -5.29
N ASN A 63 -6.96 -10.54 -3.99
CA ASN A 63 -6.39 -11.54 -3.08
C ASN A 63 -7.44 -12.51 -2.55
N LYS A 64 -8.65 -12.48 -3.10
CA LYS A 64 -9.76 -13.36 -2.72
C LYS A 64 -10.16 -13.19 -1.26
N ILE A 65 -10.09 -11.97 -0.77
CA ILE A 65 -10.48 -11.60 0.58
C ILE A 65 -11.75 -10.77 0.47
N ILE A 66 -12.75 -11.10 1.31
CA ILE A 66 -13.97 -10.31 1.37
C ILE A 66 -13.71 -9.14 2.33
N PRO A 67 -13.65 -7.89 1.83
CA PRO A 67 -13.31 -6.77 2.70
C PRO A 67 -14.45 -6.42 3.63
N ASN A 68 -14.11 -6.07 4.87
CA ASN A 68 -15.06 -5.51 5.81
C ASN A 68 -14.84 -4.01 5.85
N ILE A 69 -15.58 -3.29 5.03
CA ILE A 69 -15.36 -1.86 4.85
C ILE A 69 -15.71 -1.03 6.07
N LYS A 70 -16.27 -1.66 7.11
CA LYS A 70 -16.58 -0.97 8.36
C LYS A 70 -15.39 -0.90 9.29
N LYS A 71 -14.30 -1.61 8.97
CA LYS A 71 -13.10 -1.65 9.80
C LYS A 71 -11.90 -1.28 8.96
N TYR A 72 -11.20 -0.23 9.34
CA TYR A 72 -9.96 0.12 8.67
C TYR A 72 -8.79 -0.77 9.07
N ASP A 73 -8.95 -1.55 10.14
CA ASP A 73 -7.89 -2.43 10.63
C ASP A 73 -7.80 -3.75 9.87
N PHE A 74 -8.69 -3.95 8.90
CA PHE A 74 -8.74 -5.22 8.20
C PHE A 74 -7.46 -5.52 7.41
N ILE A 75 -6.66 -4.51 7.12
CA ILE A 75 -5.38 -4.72 6.45
C ILE A 75 -4.48 -5.63 7.29
N GLU A 76 -4.36 -5.33 8.59
CA GLU A 76 -3.50 -6.11 9.48
C GLU A 76 -4.04 -7.52 9.71
N GLU A 77 -5.33 -7.72 9.52
CA GLU A 77 -5.94 -9.03 9.73
C GLU A 77 -5.68 -9.99 8.58
N HIS A 78 -5.44 -9.47 7.38
CA HIS A 78 -5.42 -10.31 6.18
C HIS A 78 -4.07 -10.36 5.47
N PHE A 79 -3.13 -9.51 5.82
CA PHE A 79 -1.83 -9.50 5.18
C PHE A 79 -0.73 -9.78 6.21
N ASN A 80 0.35 -10.39 5.72
CA ASN A 80 1.49 -10.73 6.56
C ASN A 80 2.15 -9.44 7.07
N ASN A 81 2.35 -9.36 8.38
CA ASN A 81 2.95 -8.17 8.99
C ASN A 81 4.36 -7.92 8.49
N ASN A 82 5.12 -8.99 8.21
CA ASN A 82 6.48 -8.81 7.68
C ASN A 82 6.44 -8.11 6.33
N TRP A 83 5.49 -8.51 5.46
CA TRP A 83 5.34 -7.85 4.18
C TRP A 83 4.84 -6.43 4.34
N LEU A 84 3.87 -6.22 5.24
CA LEU A 84 3.30 -4.89 5.47
C LEU A 84 4.37 -3.91 5.95
N ASP A 85 5.30 -4.37 6.77
CA ASP A 85 6.33 -3.51 7.33
C ASP A 85 7.56 -3.40 6.44
N SER A 86 7.57 -4.11 5.32
CA SER A 86 8.69 -4.06 4.38
C SER A 86 8.58 -2.86 3.45
N CYS A 87 9.72 -2.42 2.97
CA CYS A 87 9.80 -1.42 1.92
C CYS A 87 9.85 -2.18 0.60
N GLY A 88 8.67 -2.38 0.02
CA GLY A 88 8.56 -3.21 -1.17
C GLY A 88 8.62 -4.68 -0.82
N ARG A 89 9.56 -5.38 -1.43
CA ARG A 89 9.66 -6.83 -1.26
C ARG A 89 10.86 -7.25 -0.43
N GLU A 90 11.40 -6.35 0.32
CA GLU A 90 12.50 -6.70 1.23
C GLU A 90 12.14 -7.87 2.12
#